data_bf31b49ad8828cb17de9cd4410302d55
#
_entry.id   bf31b49ad8828cb17de9cd4410302d55
#
_cell.length_a   1.000
_cell.length_b   1.000
_cell.length_c   1.000
_cell.angle_alpha   90.00
_cell.angle_beta   90.00
_cell.angle_gamma   90.00
#
_symmetry.space_group_name_H-M   'P 1'
#
loop_
_entity.id
_entity.type
_entity.pdbx_description
1 polymer ?
#
loop_
_entity_poly.entity_id
_entity_poly.type
_entity_poly.pdbx_seq_one_letter_code
_entity_poly.pdbx_strand_id
1 'polypeptide(L)'
;MECNQLNDVKVIMHNQFEGIGKKIENEYYIPYSLIEKGYSTEKEWIGKDNTLKIHVTKAKVSTIDKYDYKGNYLRYEKNRVENWNVEFDRNGIPKTKYSFGTYYNPSTIAHYGLQHYSLYLINNDTQSKEKFLKVANWFIDNQDERGGWAYQFNLDFYPSRLEKIKAPWYSAIGLGMALSILSRASCLTKDSKYKDMALQCIDLFQTPSTKNGILSKFENKFFFFEECPTDPPSFILNGFMFSLIGLYDLHQVTKDQQTLMLYNLGITSLKRMIPLYDLGNRTAYDLTHYTTDGGYPNVAKWGYHITHIHLLEAINSIEKNEKLQETLVRWKGYLLGKDSLKKD
;
A
#
# COMPACT_ATOMS: atom_id res chain seq x y z
N MET A 1 -31.43 -29.56 35.21
CA MET A 1 -30.59 -28.53 34.54
C MET A 1 -30.27 -29.04 33.16
N GLU A 2 -31.05 -28.62 32.18
CA GLU A 2 -30.75 -28.95 30.76
C GLU A 2 -29.41 -28.30 30.38
N CYS A 3 -28.49 -29.12 29.93
CA CYS A 3 -27.21 -28.66 29.38
C CYS A 3 -27.52 -27.92 28.10
N ASN A 4 -27.55 -26.59 28.11
CA ASN A 4 -27.70 -25.80 26.90
C ASN A 4 -26.62 -26.22 25.89
N GLN A 5 -27.01 -26.84 24.77
CA GLN A 5 -26.09 -27.26 23.72
C GLN A 5 -25.45 -26.01 23.13
N LEU A 6 -24.16 -25.82 23.43
CA LEU A 6 -23.31 -24.83 22.80
C LEU A 6 -23.02 -25.28 21.37
N ASN A 7 -23.76 -24.75 20.40
CA ASN A 7 -23.53 -25.07 18.99
C ASN A 7 -22.46 -24.14 18.40
N ASP A 8 -21.42 -24.75 17.83
CA ASP A 8 -20.41 -24.03 17.10
C ASP A 8 -21.02 -23.44 15.81
N VAL A 9 -20.72 -22.17 15.57
CA VAL A 9 -21.11 -21.49 14.34
C VAL A 9 -19.88 -20.91 13.66
N LYS A 10 -19.78 -21.13 12.36
CA LYS A 10 -18.76 -20.46 11.55
C LYS A 10 -19.12 -19.00 11.45
N VAL A 11 -18.19 -18.14 11.83
CA VAL A 11 -18.32 -16.69 11.72
C VAL A 11 -17.38 -16.20 10.63
N ILE A 12 -17.92 -15.51 9.64
CA ILE A 12 -17.16 -14.86 8.58
C ILE A 12 -17.36 -13.36 8.70
N MET A 13 -16.28 -12.61 8.94
CA MET A 13 -16.31 -11.17 9.07
C MET A 13 -15.63 -10.53 7.86
N HIS A 14 -16.33 -9.63 7.17
CA HIS A 14 -15.85 -8.92 5.97
C HIS A 14 -15.35 -9.85 4.84
N ASN A 15 -15.87 -11.07 4.75
CA ASN A 15 -15.43 -12.11 3.81
C ASN A 15 -13.92 -12.47 3.85
N GLN A 16 -13.23 -12.08 4.91
CA GLN A 16 -11.76 -12.23 5.05
C GLN A 16 -11.33 -12.93 6.33
N PHE A 17 -12.11 -12.76 7.40
CA PHE A 17 -11.73 -13.27 8.70
C PHE A 17 -12.70 -14.36 9.09
N GLU A 18 -12.22 -15.59 9.19
CA GLU A 18 -13.00 -16.73 9.65
C GLU A 18 -12.64 -17.09 11.09
N GLY A 19 -13.62 -17.55 11.82
CA GLY A 19 -13.49 -18.06 13.18
C GLY A 19 -14.70 -18.87 13.60
N ILE A 20 -14.61 -19.44 14.79
CA ILE A 20 -15.70 -20.21 15.38
C ILE A 20 -16.29 -19.37 16.52
N GLY A 21 -17.56 -19.03 16.41
CA GLY A 21 -18.39 -18.47 17.47
C GLY A 21 -19.23 -19.54 18.14
N LYS A 22 -20.08 -19.14 19.07
CA LYS A 22 -21.04 -20.01 19.75
C LYS A 22 -22.43 -19.45 19.56
N LYS A 23 -23.40 -20.33 19.33
CA LYS A 23 -24.81 -19.99 19.43
C LYS A 23 -25.34 -20.52 20.75
N ILE A 24 -25.90 -19.63 21.57
CA ILE A 24 -26.54 -19.93 22.83
C ILE A 24 -27.95 -19.36 22.72
N GLU A 25 -28.95 -20.25 22.73
CA GLU A 25 -30.34 -19.87 22.48
C GLU A 25 -30.52 -19.10 21.17
N ASN A 26 -30.97 -17.86 21.23
CA ASN A 26 -31.16 -16.98 20.06
C ASN A 26 -30.03 -15.96 19.86
N GLU A 27 -28.93 -16.07 20.62
CA GLU A 27 -27.82 -15.12 20.53
C GLU A 27 -26.55 -15.77 19.97
N TYR A 28 -25.72 -14.96 19.32
CA TYR A 28 -24.45 -15.37 18.76
C TYR A 28 -23.30 -14.71 19.52
N TYR A 29 -22.36 -15.51 19.99
CA TYR A 29 -21.17 -15.09 20.69
C TYR A 29 -19.97 -15.18 19.76
N ILE A 30 -19.30 -14.06 19.53
CA ILE A 30 -18.15 -13.95 18.62
C ILE A 30 -16.89 -13.78 19.46
N PRO A 31 -15.82 -14.57 19.21
CA PRO A 31 -14.55 -14.38 19.90
C PRO A 31 -14.01 -12.97 19.71
N TYR A 32 -13.58 -12.33 20.79
CA TYR A 32 -12.98 -11.01 20.74
C TYR A 32 -11.78 -10.95 19.76
N SER A 33 -10.98 -12.02 19.68
CA SER A 33 -9.86 -12.13 18.73
C SER A 33 -10.28 -12.01 17.27
N LEU A 34 -11.53 -12.38 16.93
CA LEU A 34 -12.08 -12.18 15.59
C LEU A 34 -12.47 -10.72 15.36
N ILE A 35 -12.98 -10.06 16.40
CA ILE A 35 -13.29 -8.61 16.36
C ILE A 35 -12.00 -7.81 16.18
N GLU A 36 -10.91 -8.16 16.88
CA GLU A 36 -9.59 -7.51 16.73
C GLU A 36 -9.02 -7.61 15.30
N LYS A 37 -9.31 -8.67 14.58
CA LYS A 37 -8.89 -8.82 13.17
C LYS A 37 -9.58 -7.82 12.23
N GLY A 38 -10.82 -7.48 12.52
CA GLY A 38 -11.64 -6.59 11.70
C GLY A 38 -11.61 -5.11 12.10
N TYR A 39 -11.30 -4.83 13.38
CA TYR A 39 -11.37 -3.48 13.96
C TYR A 39 -10.15 -3.20 14.83
N SER A 40 -9.73 -1.93 14.92
CA SER A 40 -8.79 -1.50 15.96
C SER A 40 -9.56 -1.37 17.28
N THR A 41 -9.25 -2.22 18.24
CA THR A 41 -9.93 -2.25 19.53
C THR A 41 -8.93 -2.19 20.69
N GLU A 42 -9.32 -1.50 21.75
CA GLU A 42 -8.67 -1.60 23.05
C GLU A 42 -9.63 -2.31 24.01
N LYS A 43 -9.10 -3.17 24.86
CA LYS A 43 -9.90 -3.90 25.86
C LYS A 43 -9.42 -3.60 27.27
N GLU A 44 -10.38 -3.43 28.16
CA GLU A 44 -10.17 -3.31 29.59
C GLU A 44 -11.04 -4.33 30.31
N TRP A 45 -10.41 -5.17 31.13
CA TRP A 45 -11.13 -6.12 32.00
C TRP A 45 -11.31 -5.54 33.39
N ILE A 46 -12.56 -5.38 33.82
CA ILE A 46 -12.91 -4.91 35.17
C ILE A 46 -13.34 -6.12 36.01
N GLY A 47 -12.38 -6.71 36.72
CA GLY A 47 -12.59 -7.96 37.46
C GLY A 47 -13.62 -7.88 38.57
N LYS A 48 -13.84 -6.71 39.19
CA LYS A 48 -14.84 -6.54 40.27
C LYS A 48 -16.28 -6.73 39.77
N ASP A 49 -16.56 -6.37 38.49
CA ASP A 49 -17.91 -6.38 37.95
C ASP A 49 -18.06 -7.44 36.85
N ASN A 50 -17.06 -8.31 36.66
CA ASN A 50 -17.02 -9.30 35.59
C ASN A 50 -17.32 -8.68 34.18
N THR A 51 -16.84 -7.47 33.98
CA THR A 51 -17.15 -6.65 32.77
C THR A 51 -15.95 -6.52 31.86
N LEU A 52 -16.13 -6.83 30.57
CA LEU A 52 -15.19 -6.53 29.51
C LEU A 52 -15.63 -5.27 28.79
N LYS A 53 -14.86 -4.19 28.95
CA LYS A 53 -15.03 -2.98 28.11
C LYS A 53 -14.23 -3.12 26.83
N ILE A 54 -14.89 -2.94 25.70
CA ILE A 54 -14.28 -2.91 24.38
C ILE A 54 -14.44 -1.51 23.83
N HIS A 55 -13.32 -0.83 23.62
CA HIS A 55 -13.28 0.47 22.96
C HIS A 55 -12.87 0.27 21.52
N VAL A 56 -13.76 0.54 20.57
CA VAL A 56 -13.40 0.65 19.16
C VAL A 56 -12.72 2.00 18.99
N THR A 57 -11.40 1.99 18.83
CA THR A 57 -10.63 3.22 18.64
C THR A 57 -10.95 3.78 17.25
N LYS A 58 -11.46 5.00 17.21
CA LYS A 58 -11.54 5.76 15.98
C LYS A 58 -10.11 5.97 15.50
N ALA A 59 -9.76 5.40 14.35
CA ALA A 59 -8.46 5.61 13.75
C ALA A 59 -8.26 7.11 13.54
N LYS A 60 -7.32 7.71 14.27
CA LYS A 60 -6.92 9.10 14.04
C LYS A 60 -6.15 9.14 12.73
N VAL A 61 -6.78 9.60 11.68
CA VAL A 61 -6.12 9.85 10.40
C VAL A 61 -5.46 11.21 10.50
N SER A 62 -4.14 11.21 10.47
CA SER A 62 -3.38 12.44 10.27
C SER A 62 -3.53 12.87 8.81
N THR A 63 -3.85 14.13 8.58
CA THR A 63 -4.01 14.72 7.24
C THR A 63 -2.66 15.03 6.57
N ILE A 64 -2.64 14.92 5.26
CA ILE A 64 -1.58 15.45 4.39
C ILE A 64 -2.16 16.64 3.65
N ASP A 65 -1.86 17.85 4.13
CA ASP A 65 -2.44 19.08 3.57
C ASP A 65 -1.79 19.47 2.23
N LYS A 66 -0.49 19.20 2.11
CA LYS A 66 0.27 19.48 0.89
C LYS A 66 1.41 18.47 0.75
N TYR A 67 1.46 17.81 -0.40
CA TYR A 67 2.59 16.96 -0.74
C TYR A 67 3.73 17.80 -1.35
N ASP A 68 4.95 17.53 -0.90
CA ASP A 68 6.17 18.14 -1.43
C ASP A 68 7.20 17.03 -1.73
N TYR A 69 7.68 16.98 -2.97
CA TYR A 69 8.69 16.00 -3.40
C TYR A 69 10.05 16.12 -2.69
N LYS A 70 10.30 17.23 -1.97
CA LYS A 70 11.46 17.45 -1.09
C LYS A 70 11.12 17.31 0.38
N GLY A 71 9.84 17.30 0.71
CA GLY A 71 9.33 17.25 2.08
C GLY A 71 9.27 15.85 2.65
N ASN A 72 8.66 15.77 3.85
CA ASN A 72 8.35 14.51 4.49
C ASN A 72 7.50 13.62 3.55
N TYR A 73 7.92 12.37 3.41
CA TYR A 73 7.19 11.44 2.55
C TYR A 73 5.95 10.93 3.27
N LEU A 74 4.78 11.38 2.85
CA LEU A 74 3.50 11.05 3.50
C LEU A 74 3.61 11.25 5.03
N ARG A 75 3.31 10.21 5.83
CA ARG A 75 3.47 10.19 7.30
C ARG A 75 4.50 9.15 7.74
N TYR A 76 5.59 9.04 6.97
CA TYR A 76 6.60 7.98 7.15
C TYR A 76 7.49 8.14 8.38
N GLU A 77 7.49 9.30 9.04
CA GLU A 77 8.10 9.45 10.36
C GLU A 77 7.55 8.48 11.41
N LYS A 78 6.33 7.95 11.18
CA LYS A 78 5.67 6.97 12.05
C LYS A 78 5.83 5.53 11.58
N ASN A 79 6.36 5.32 10.36
CA ASN A 79 6.56 3.99 9.80
C ASN A 79 7.84 3.38 10.41
N ARG A 80 7.71 2.27 11.13
CA ARG A 80 8.82 1.60 11.82
C ARG A 80 9.13 0.27 11.16
N VAL A 81 9.88 0.35 10.04
CA VAL A 81 10.27 -0.85 9.26
C VAL A 81 11.09 -1.83 10.11
N GLU A 82 11.83 -1.32 11.09
CA GLU A 82 12.59 -2.14 12.03
C GLU A 82 11.71 -3.09 12.85
N ASN A 83 10.41 -2.77 12.99
CA ASN A 83 9.42 -3.61 13.68
C ASN A 83 8.71 -4.59 12.75
N TRP A 84 9.01 -4.56 11.47
CA TRP A 84 8.44 -5.50 10.50
C TRP A 84 9.16 -6.84 10.55
N ASN A 85 8.68 -7.83 9.84
CA ASN A 85 9.35 -9.13 9.72
C ASN A 85 10.55 -9.04 8.78
N VAL A 86 11.62 -8.36 9.25
CA VAL A 86 12.84 -8.10 8.49
C VAL A 86 14.08 -8.57 9.25
N GLU A 87 15.16 -8.74 8.52
CA GLU A 87 16.53 -8.78 9.04
C GLU A 87 17.38 -7.78 8.25
N PHE A 88 18.44 -7.29 8.87
CA PHE A 88 19.35 -6.35 8.22
C PHE A 88 20.61 -7.07 7.78
N ASP A 89 21.07 -6.75 6.57
CA ASP A 89 22.38 -7.20 6.11
C ASP A 89 23.52 -6.44 6.81
N ARG A 90 24.77 -6.84 6.51
CA ARG A 90 25.97 -6.18 7.08
C ARG A 90 26.11 -4.69 6.78
N ASN A 91 25.40 -4.18 5.76
CA ASN A 91 25.39 -2.78 5.36
C ASN A 91 24.21 -2.01 5.99
N GLY A 92 23.31 -2.71 6.73
CA GLY A 92 22.13 -2.13 7.34
C GLY A 92 20.97 -1.96 6.38
N ILE A 93 20.89 -2.76 5.30
CA ILE A 93 19.76 -2.79 4.36
C ILE A 93 18.78 -3.89 4.78
N PRO A 94 17.47 -3.60 4.89
CA PRO A 94 16.48 -4.59 5.32
C PRO A 94 16.21 -5.64 4.23
N LYS A 95 16.14 -6.89 4.65
CA LYS A 95 15.61 -8.03 3.89
C LYS A 95 14.32 -8.50 4.53
N THR A 96 13.30 -8.73 3.74
CA THR A 96 12.01 -9.24 4.23
C THR A 96 12.07 -10.74 4.43
N LYS A 97 11.61 -11.22 5.59
CA LYS A 97 11.47 -12.64 5.92
C LYS A 97 10.10 -13.13 5.48
N TYR A 98 10.08 -14.04 4.56
CA TYR A 98 8.90 -14.79 4.12
C TYR A 98 8.95 -16.22 4.67
N SER A 99 7.84 -16.95 4.63
CA SER A 99 7.81 -18.37 5.00
C SER A 99 8.68 -19.26 4.10
N PHE A 100 9.02 -18.76 2.90
CA PHE A 100 9.80 -19.46 1.87
C PHE A 100 11.23 -18.92 1.70
N GLY A 101 11.68 -18.00 2.55
CA GLY A 101 13.05 -17.46 2.52
C GLY A 101 13.14 -15.98 2.87
N THR A 102 14.36 -15.46 2.88
CA THR A 102 14.66 -14.06 3.17
C THR A 102 15.24 -13.38 1.93
N TYR A 103 14.60 -12.30 1.49
CA TYR A 103 14.92 -11.66 0.22
C TYR A 103 14.98 -10.14 0.37
N TYR A 104 15.78 -9.50 -0.46
CA TYR A 104 15.62 -8.07 -0.69
C TYR A 104 14.27 -7.81 -1.35
N ASN A 105 13.52 -6.90 -0.75
CA ASN A 105 12.25 -6.44 -1.28
C ASN A 105 12.36 -4.94 -1.53
N PRO A 106 12.40 -4.49 -2.80
CA PRO A 106 12.60 -3.08 -3.14
C PRO A 106 11.65 -2.13 -2.45
N SER A 107 10.36 -2.50 -2.29
CA SER A 107 9.42 -1.65 -1.57
C SER A 107 9.74 -1.55 -0.08
N THR A 108 10.10 -2.65 0.60
CA THR A 108 10.52 -2.62 2.02
C THR A 108 11.77 -1.76 2.23
N ILE A 109 12.74 -1.87 1.32
CA ILE A 109 13.97 -1.08 1.36
C ILE A 109 13.64 0.41 1.18
N ALA A 110 12.77 0.73 0.23
CA ALA A 110 12.33 2.10 0.01
C ALA A 110 11.50 2.66 1.18
N HIS A 111 10.62 1.85 1.79
CA HIS A 111 9.92 2.23 3.02
C HIS A 111 10.90 2.63 4.12
N TYR A 112 11.96 1.84 4.33
CA TYR A 112 13.00 2.12 5.32
C TYR A 112 13.73 3.42 5.01
N GLY A 113 14.15 3.63 3.76
CA GLY A 113 14.81 4.86 3.33
C GLY A 113 13.94 6.10 3.51
N LEU A 114 12.67 6.05 3.07
CA LEU A 114 11.73 7.18 3.19
C LEU A 114 11.35 7.48 4.64
N GLN A 115 11.28 6.46 5.51
CA GLN A 115 11.15 6.65 6.95
C GLN A 115 12.31 7.47 7.49
N HIS A 116 13.54 7.08 7.18
CA HIS A 116 14.74 7.77 7.67
C HIS A 116 14.90 9.16 7.05
N TYR A 117 14.50 9.35 5.78
CA TYR A 117 14.45 10.69 5.21
C TYR A 117 13.50 11.60 5.99
N SER A 118 12.31 11.11 6.33
CA SER A 118 11.33 11.86 7.10
C SER A 118 11.82 12.18 8.52
N LEU A 119 12.46 11.22 9.21
CA LEU A 119 13.05 11.43 10.53
C LEU A 119 14.18 12.45 10.49
N TYR A 120 15.02 12.43 9.45
CA TYR A 120 16.04 13.45 9.23
C TYR A 120 15.43 14.84 9.10
N LEU A 121 14.40 15.01 8.26
CA LEU A 121 13.78 16.32 8.06
C LEU A 121 13.10 16.87 9.32
N ILE A 122 12.46 16.01 10.11
CA ILE A 122 11.71 16.44 11.30
C ILE A 122 12.61 16.71 12.49
N ASN A 123 13.62 15.85 12.71
CA ASN A 123 14.42 15.85 13.92
C ASN A 123 15.86 16.38 13.70
N ASN A 124 16.23 16.70 12.46
CA ASN A 124 17.60 16.97 12.02
C ASN A 124 18.58 15.84 12.39
N ASP A 125 18.09 14.59 12.35
CA ASP A 125 18.81 13.39 12.73
C ASP A 125 19.80 12.96 11.64
N THR A 126 21.10 13.23 11.88
CA THR A 126 22.18 12.91 10.94
C THR A 126 22.34 11.41 10.71
N GLN A 127 22.08 10.56 11.71
CA GLN A 127 22.11 9.10 11.54
C GLN A 127 21.00 8.62 10.58
N SER A 128 19.82 9.21 10.69
CA SER A 128 18.74 8.94 9.73
C SER A 128 19.09 9.43 8.33
N LYS A 129 19.78 10.57 8.19
CA LYS A 129 20.30 11.01 6.88
C LYS A 129 21.27 9.99 6.27
N GLU A 130 22.20 9.47 7.07
CA GLU A 130 23.17 8.45 6.61
C GLU A 130 22.46 7.17 6.18
N LYS A 131 21.48 6.68 6.96
CA LYS A 131 20.69 5.49 6.61
C LYS A 131 19.89 5.70 5.32
N PHE A 132 19.30 6.88 5.15
CA PHE A 132 18.62 7.23 3.90
C PHE A 132 19.56 7.17 2.69
N LEU A 133 20.75 7.79 2.80
CA LEU A 133 21.73 7.80 1.71
C LEU A 133 22.29 6.40 1.42
N LYS A 134 22.45 5.54 2.43
CA LYS A 134 22.79 4.13 2.22
C LYS A 134 21.73 3.41 1.38
N VAL A 135 20.46 3.64 1.67
CA VAL A 135 19.37 3.09 0.86
C VAL A 135 19.39 3.64 -0.57
N ALA A 136 19.60 4.95 -0.74
CA ALA A 136 19.69 5.55 -2.07
C ALA A 136 20.85 4.97 -2.89
N ASN A 137 22.00 4.74 -2.27
CA ASN A 137 23.13 4.08 -2.92
C ASN A 137 22.86 2.61 -3.21
N TRP A 138 22.14 1.90 -2.33
CA TRP A 138 21.71 0.52 -2.61
C TRP A 138 20.91 0.46 -3.91
N PHE A 139 19.98 1.40 -4.14
CA PHE A 139 19.24 1.47 -5.39
C PHE A 139 20.15 1.73 -6.60
N ILE A 140 21.19 2.56 -6.46
CA ILE A 140 22.18 2.76 -7.54
C ILE A 140 22.95 1.45 -7.82
N ASP A 141 23.47 0.79 -6.78
CA ASP A 141 24.37 -0.35 -6.91
C ASP A 141 23.66 -1.66 -7.33
N ASN A 142 22.34 -1.73 -7.17
CA ASN A 142 21.54 -2.93 -7.44
C ASN A 142 20.50 -2.75 -8.56
N GLN A 143 20.62 -1.69 -9.36
CA GLN A 143 19.80 -1.55 -10.56
C GLN A 143 20.23 -2.60 -11.60
N ASP A 144 19.25 -3.29 -12.18
CA ASP A 144 19.51 -4.30 -13.19
C ASP A 144 19.64 -3.72 -14.61
N GLU A 145 19.95 -4.57 -15.59
CA GLU A 145 20.16 -4.18 -17.00
C GLU A 145 18.91 -3.56 -17.65
N ARG A 146 17.73 -3.79 -17.08
CA ARG A 146 16.47 -3.19 -17.54
C ARG A 146 16.15 -1.85 -16.85
N GLY A 147 17.07 -1.37 -16.04
CA GLY A 147 16.91 -0.13 -15.29
C GLY A 147 15.98 -0.24 -14.07
N GLY A 148 15.66 -1.45 -13.60
CA GLY A 148 14.76 -1.67 -12.48
C GLY A 148 15.37 -2.40 -11.30
N TRP A 149 14.51 -2.79 -10.36
CA TRP A 149 14.87 -3.56 -9.17
C TRP A 149 13.90 -4.73 -9.07
N ALA A 150 14.27 -5.86 -9.69
CA ALA A 150 13.42 -7.02 -9.77
C ALA A 150 13.32 -7.76 -8.43
N TYR A 151 12.13 -8.29 -8.14
CA TYR A 151 11.89 -9.21 -7.05
C TYR A 151 12.40 -10.60 -7.44
N GLN A 152 13.32 -11.16 -6.64
CA GLN A 152 14.03 -12.41 -6.93
C GLN A 152 13.38 -13.62 -6.25
N PHE A 153 12.07 -13.61 -6.07
CA PHE A 153 11.30 -14.70 -5.49
C PHE A 153 9.95 -14.86 -6.20
N ASN A 154 9.45 -16.07 -6.17
CA ASN A 154 8.11 -16.34 -6.68
C ASN A 154 7.06 -15.87 -5.67
N LEU A 155 5.99 -15.27 -6.15
CA LEU A 155 4.89 -14.79 -5.31
C LEU A 155 3.59 -15.49 -5.69
N ASP A 156 2.93 -16.07 -4.69
CA ASP A 156 1.60 -16.62 -4.80
C ASP A 156 0.61 -15.63 -4.20
N PHE A 157 0.09 -14.73 -5.03
CA PHE A 157 -0.74 -13.62 -4.57
C PHE A 157 -2.16 -14.07 -4.24
N TYR A 158 -2.76 -14.89 -5.13
CA TYR A 158 -4.08 -15.50 -4.95
C TYR A 158 -4.05 -16.96 -5.41
N PRO A 159 -3.65 -17.91 -4.53
CA PRO A 159 -3.42 -19.30 -4.91
C PRO A 159 -4.60 -19.98 -5.59
N SER A 160 -5.82 -19.57 -5.24
CA SER A 160 -7.06 -20.16 -5.77
C SER A 160 -7.60 -19.50 -7.03
N ARG A 161 -7.03 -18.37 -7.46
CA ARG A 161 -7.61 -17.54 -8.54
C ARG A 161 -6.63 -17.12 -9.62
N LEU A 162 -5.36 -16.96 -9.27
CA LEU A 162 -4.33 -16.41 -10.15
C LEU A 162 -3.12 -17.31 -10.20
N GLU A 163 -2.42 -17.30 -11.32
CA GLU A 163 -1.16 -17.99 -11.43
C GLU A 163 -0.06 -17.33 -10.57
N LYS A 164 0.88 -18.15 -10.14
CA LYS A 164 2.03 -17.72 -9.36
C LYS A 164 2.92 -16.82 -10.20
N ILE A 165 3.26 -15.64 -9.68
CA ILE A 165 4.22 -14.74 -10.31
C ILE A 165 5.60 -15.35 -10.16
N LYS A 166 6.31 -15.54 -11.27
CA LYS A 166 7.66 -16.14 -11.32
C LYS A 166 8.73 -15.05 -11.26
N ALA A 167 9.78 -15.30 -10.47
CA ALA A 167 10.97 -14.46 -10.45
C ALA A 167 11.76 -14.57 -11.79
N PRO A 168 12.45 -13.48 -12.23
CA PRO A 168 12.40 -12.11 -11.69
C PRO A 168 11.17 -11.33 -12.18
N TRP A 169 10.60 -10.47 -11.35
CA TRP A 169 9.47 -9.62 -11.71
C TRP A 169 9.57 -8.23 -11.08
N TYR A 170 8.91 -7.23 -11.67
CA TYR A 170 8.90 -5.86 -11.21
C TYR A 170 7.56 -5.50 -10.58
N SER A 171 7.60 -4.52 -9.68
CA SER A 171 6.43 -4.04 -8.95
C SER A 171 6.31 -2.53 -9.04
N ALA A 172 5.11 -2.02 -9.33
CA ALA A 172 4.84 -0.60 -9.37
C ALA A 172 5.16 0.11 -8.06
N ILE A 173 4.88 -0.52 -6.91
CA ILE A 173 5.24 0.05 -5.61
C ILE A 173 6.76 0.12 -5.43
N GLY A 174 7.48 -0.95 -5.81
CA GLY A 174 8.94 -1.00 -5.71
C GLY A 174 9.60 0.08 -6.59
N LEU A 175 9.20 0.15 -7.87
CA LEU A 175 9.72 1.15 -8.80
C LEU A 175 9.34 2.57 -8.36
N GLY A 176 8.06 2.84 -8.07
CA GLY A 176 7.59 4.17 -7.71
C GLY A 176 8.25 4.73 -6.45
N MET A 177 8.40 3.90 -5.41
CA MET A 177 9.07 4.33 -4.19
C MET A 177 10.58 4.51 -4.37
N ALA A 178 11.23 3.71 -5.25
CA ALA A 178 12.62 3.93 -5.64
C ALA A 178 12.80 5.28 -6.35
N LEU A 179 11.87 5.65 -7.26
CA LEU A 179 11.86 6.99 -7.87
C LEU A 179 11.78 8.10 -6.81
N SER A 180 10.93 7.93 -5.79
CA SER A 180 10.82 8.88 -4.68
C SER A 180 12.10 8.99 -3.84
N ILE A 181 12.80 7.87 -3.59
CA ILE A 181 14.12 7.83 -2.92
C ILE A 181 15.16 8.59 -3.73
N LEU A 182 15.31 8.21 -5.00
CA LEU A 182 16.36 8.75 -5.87
C LEU A 182 16.13 10.24 -6.17
N SER A 183 14.88 10.68 -6.33
CA SER A 183 14.54 12.09 -6.47
C SER A 183 14.96 12.91 -5.24
N ARG A 184 14.67 12.41 -4.03
CA ARG A 184 15.06 13.07 -2.77
C ARG A 184 16.57 13.08 -2.58
N ALA A 185 17.24 11.97 -2.91
CA ALA A 185 18.69 11.87 -2.83
C ALA A 185 19.38 12.87 -3.77
N SER A 186 18.90 13.00 -5.00
CA SER A 186 19.38 14.00 -5.96
C SER A 186 19.20 15.44 -5.43
N CYS A 187 18.03 15.74 -4.85
CA CYS A 187 17.77 17.05 -4.24
C CYS A 187 18.69 17.34 -3.04
N LEU A 188 18.91 16.34 -2.18
CA LEU A 188 19.67 16.47 -0.93
C LEU A 188 21.16 16.60 -1.20
N THR A 189 21.71 15.82 -2.13
CA THR A 189 23.16 15.73 -2.40
C THR A 189 23.61 16.66 -3.54
N LYS A 190 22.70 17.09 -4.41
CA LYS A 190 22.98 17.78 -5.68
C LYS A 190 23.74 16.93 -6.70
N ASP A 191 23.82 15.61 -6.49
CA ASP A 191 24.44 14.67 -7.40
C ASP A 191 23.41 14.17 -8.41
N SER A 192 23.72 14.38 -9.71
CA SER A 192 22.81 14.00 -10.81
C SER A 192 22.68 12.49 -10.97
N LYS A 193 23.65 11.69 -10.51
CA LYS A 193 23.63 10.23 -10.67
C LYS A 193 22.33 9.60 -10.21
N TYR A 194 21.71 10.10 -9.13
CA TYR A 194 20.46 9.56 -8.61
C TYR A 194 19.29 9.74 -9.57
N LYS A 195 19.12 10.95 -10.12
CA LYS A 195 18.05 11.22 -11.09
C LYS A 195 18.30 10.53 -12.45
N ASP A 196 19.57 10.44 -12.86
CA ASP A 196 19.95 9.81 -14.12
C ASP A 196 19.67 8.29 -14.08
N MET A 197 19.97 7.62 -12.95
CA MET A 197 19.61 6.23 -12.69
C MET A 197 18.11 6.03 -12.58
N ALA A 198 17.39 6.96 -11.95
CA ALA A 198 15.93 6.88 -11.85
C ALA A 198 15.24 6.91 -13.21
N LEU A 199 15.75 7.69 -14.18
CA LEU A 199 15.20 7.76 -15.54
C LEU A 199 15.32 6.43 -16.29
N GLN A 200 16.31 5.59 -15.98
CA GLN A 200 16.51 4.31 -16.68
C GLN A 200 15.36 3.31 -16.45
N CYS A 201 14.60 3.44 -15.36
CA CYS A 201 13.50 2.51 -15.10
C CYS A 201 12.17 2.89 -15.80
N ILE A 202 12.12 4.02 -16.51
CA ILE A 202 10.87 4.55 -17.09
C ILE A 202 10.29 3.63 -18.17
N ASP A 203 11.11 2.90 -18.89
CA ASP A 203 10.66 1.93 -19.89
C ASP A 203 9.86 0.77 -19.27
N LEU A 204 10.09 0.42 -18.00
CA LEU A 204 9.30 -0.61 -17.31
C LEU A 204 7.85 -0.19 -17.10
N PHE A 205 7.59 1.11 -16.94
CA PHE A 205 6.23 1.67 -16.86
C PHE A 205 5.47 1.63 -18.19
N GLN A 206 6.16 1.46 -19.30
CA GLN A 206 5.57 1.33 -20.64
C GLN A 206 5.53 -0.11 -21.13
N THR A 207 6.30 -0.98 -20.49
CA THR A 207 6.37 -2.40 -20.85
C THR A 207 5.17 -3.12 -20.25
N PRO A 208 4.41 -3.89 -21.07
CA PRO A 208 3.30 -4.69 -20.56
C PRO A 208 3.72 -5.65 -19.42
N SER A 209 2.84 -5.85 -18.43
CA SER A 209 3.05 -6.81 -17.34
C SER A 209 3.29 -8.22 -17.85
N THR A 210 2.63 -8.61 -18.93
CA THR A 210 2.83 -9.90 -19.63
C THR A 210 4.19 -10.03 -20.32
N LYS A 211 4.96 -8.94 -20.44
CA LYS A 211 6.33 -8.89 -21.00
C LYS A 211 7.36 -8.51 -19.94
N ASN A 212 7.10 -8.88 -18.71
CA ASN A 212 7.93 -8.56 -17.55
C ASN A 212 8.16 -7.04 -17.36
N GLY A 213 7.13 -6.23 -17.59
CA GLY A 213 7.00 -4.84 -17.17
C GLY A 213 5.94 -4.70 -16.08
N ILE A 214 5.38 -3.51 -15.94
CA ILE A 214 4.33 -3.25 -14.95
C ILE A 214 3.06 -2.65 -15.55
N LEU A 215 2.99 -2.47 -16.86
CA LEU A 215 1.84 -1.83 -17.51
C LEU A 215 0.73 -2.83 -17.76
N SER A 216 -0.46 -2.52 -17.26
CA SER A 216 -1.74 -3.15 -17.62
C SER A 216 -2.74 -2.10 -18.07
N LYS A 217 -3.86 -2.54 -18.62
CA LYS A 217 -4.97 -1.66 -18.99
C LYS A 217 -6.30 -2.24 -18.53
N PHE A 218 -7.00 -1.49 -17.68
CA PHE A 218 -8.38 -1.83 -17.34
C PHE A 218 -9.29 -1.52 -18.53
N GLU A 219 -10.13 -2.50 -18.93
CA GLU A 219 -11.00 -2.43 -20.13
C GLU A 219 -10.25 -2.02 -21.42
N ASN A 220 -9.00 -2.42 -21.57
CA ASN A 220 -8.12 -2.04 -22.71
C ASN A 220 -7.95 -0.52 -22.92
N LYS A 221 -8.37 0.30 -21.96
CA LYS A 221 -8.46 1.75 -22.07
C LYS A 221 -7.67 2.51 -21.01
N PHE A 222 -7.82 2.12 -19.73
CA PHE A 222 -7.24 2.86 -18.63
C PHE A 222 -5.90 2.26 -18.21
N PHE A 223 -4.82 3.03 -18.35
CA PHE A 223 -3.47 2.63 -18.01
C PHE A 223 -3.33 2.41 -16.51
N PHE A 224 -2.72 1.31 -16.13
CA PHE A 224 -2.50 0.96 -14.73
C PHE A 224 -1.12 0.34 -14.56
N PHE A 225 -0.43 0.70 -13.48
CA PHE A 225 0.88 0.16 -13.14
C PHE A 225 0.71 -0.88 -12.03
N GLU A 226 1.00 -2.14 -12.35
CA GLU A 226 0.72 -3.28 -11.46
C GLU A 226 1.72 -3.39 -10.31
N GLU A 227 1.19 -3.45 -9.08
CA GLU A 227 1.98 -3.81 -7.90
C GLU A 227 2.41 -5.28 -7.98
N CYS A 228 1.47 -6.16 -8.32
CA CYS A 228 1.69 -7.57 -8.59
C CYS A 228 1.29 -7.85 -10.03
N PRO A 229 2.25 -8.08 -10.97
CA PRO A 229 1.96 -8.29 -12.38
C PRO A 229 1.38 -9.69 -12.64
N THR A 230 0.15 -9.91 -12.18
CA THR A 230 -0.61 -11.15 -12.34
C THR A 230 -1.27 -11.22 -13.73
N ASP A 231 -1.67 -12.41 -14.14
CA ASP A 231 -2.51 -12.65 -15.29
C ASP A 231 -3.73 -13.49 -14.86
N PRO A 232 -4.97 -12.95 -15.00
CA PRO A 232 -5.31 -11.59 -15.37
C PRO A 232 -4.81 -10.53 -14.36
N PRO A 233 -4.77 -9.22 -14.76
CA PRO A 233 -4.28 -8.14 -13.92
C PRO A 233 -5.07 -7.97 -12.62
N SER A 234 -4.38 -7.66 -11.52
CA SER A 234 -4.99 -7.53 -10.19
C SER A 234 -5.45 -6.10 -9.85
N PHE A 235 -4.86 -5.08 -10.43
CA PHE A 235 -5.20 -3.68 -10.20
C PHE A 235 -5.16 -3.28 -8.71
N ILE A 236 -4.04 -3.52 -8.02
CA ILE A 236 -3.85 -3.16 -6.61
C ILE A 236 -3.70 -1.65 -6.46
N LEU A 237 -4.59 -1.02 -5.67
CA LEU A 237 -4.71 0.44 -5.60
C LEU A 237 -3.51 1.14 -4.98
N ASN A 238 -3.00 0.67 -3.85
CA ASN A 238 -1.89 1.34 -3.15
C ASN A 238 -0.60 1.36 -3.98
N GLY A 239 -0.22 0.25 -4.59
CA GLY A 239 0.98 0.19 -5.44
C GLY A 239 0.89 1.11 -6.65
N PHE A 240 -0.30 1.17 -7.26
CA PHE A 240 -0.56 2.13 -8.34
C PHE A 240 -0.38 3.59 -7.88
N MET A 241 -1.00 3.97 -6.75
CA MET A 241 -0.87 5.33 -6.24
C MET A 241 0.55 5.68 -5.79
N PHE A 242 1.30 4.74 -5.20
CA PHE A 242 2.72 4.93 -4.90
C PHE A 242 3.55 5.18 -6.16
N SER A 243 3.25 4.47 -7.25
CA SER A 243 3.94 4.67 -8.52
C SER A 243 3.67 6.05 -9.14
N LEU A 244 2.45 6.57 -9.01
CA LEU A 244 2.10 7.93 -9.45
C LEU A 244 2.88 8.99 -8.66
N ILE A 245 2.99 8.84 -7.35
CA ILE A 245 3.80 9.75 -6.52
C ILE A 245 5.28 9.70 -6.94
N GLY A 246 5.82 8.51 -7.21
CA GLY A 246 7.20 8.36 -7.69
C GLY A 246 7.44 9.03 -9.03
N LEU A 247 6.54 8.86 -10.00
CA LEU A 247 6.59 9.55 -11.29
C LEU A 247 6.51 11.08 -11.14
N TYR A 248 5.62 11.56 -10.28
CA TYR A 248 5.55 12.99 -9.95
C TYR A 248 6.87 13.50 -9.37
N ASP A 249 7.43 12.82 -8.36
CA ASP A 249 8.68 13.20 -7.73
C ASP A 249 9.82 13.28 -8.76
N LEU A 250 9.96 12.27 -9.62
CA LEU A 250 10.99 12.23 -10.64
C LEU A 250 10.81 13.36 -11.66
N HIS A 251 9.58 13.58 -12.14
CA HIS A 251 9.30 14.70 -13.04
C HIS A 251 9.66 16.07 -12.41
N GLN A 252 9.38 16.26 -11.11
CA GLN A 252 9.73 17.52 -10.44
C GLN A 252 11.23 17.79 -10.44
N VAL A 253 12.06 16.75 -10.41
CA VAL A 253 13.53 16.84 -10.37
C VAL A 253 14.14 16.93 -11.77
N THR A 254 13.58 16.20 -12.73
CA THR A 254 14.18 16.03 -14.07
C THR A 254 13.55 16.92 -15.13
N LYS A 255 12.27 17.25 -14.99
CA LYS A 255 11.40 17.86 -16.02
C LYS A 255 11.24 16.98 -17.27
N ASP A 256 11.51 15.69 -17.15
CA ASP A 256 11.38 14.75 -18.25
C ASP A 256 9.92 14.62 -18.72
N GLN A 257 9.71 14.69 -20.03
CA GLN A 257 8.37 14.74 -20.64
C GLN A 257 7.71 13.36 -20.67
N GLN A 258 8.49 12.30 -20.79
CA GLN A 258 7.98 10.93 -20.79
C GLN A 258 7.46 10.55 -19.41
N THR A 259 8.20 10.91 -18.37
CA THR A 259 7.75 10.75 -16.96
C THR A 259 6.45 11.51 -16.71
N LEU A 260 6.33 12.76 -17.19
CA LEU A 260 5.11 13.55 -17.07
C LEU A 260 3.93 12.90 -17.81
N MET A 261 4.17 12.41 -19.01
CA MET A 261 3.13 11.72 -19.80
C MET A 261 2.59 10.49 -19.04
N LEU A 262 3.47 9.66 -18.51
CA LEU A 262 3.07 8.46 -17.73
C LEU A 262 2.29 8.84 -16.47
N TYR A 263 2.75 9.85 -15.75
CA TYR A 263 2.02 10.39 -14.60
C TYR A 263 0.59 10.82 -14.99
N ASN A 264 0.45 11.62 -16.05
CA ASN A 264 -0.85 12.12 -16.50
C ASN A 264 -1.80 11.01 -16.98
N LEU A 265 -1.28 9.98 -17.67
CA LEU A 265 -2.05 8.80 -18.05
C LEU A 265 -2.55 8.05 -16.82
N GLY A 266 -1.70 7.85 -15.83
CA GLY A 266 -2.07 7.20 -14.57
C GLY A 266 -3.07 8.02 -13.76
N ILE A 267 -2.91 9.34 -13.65
CA ILE A 267 -3.87 10.23 -12.97
C ILE A 267 -5.24 10.21 -13.67
N THR A 268 -5.25 10.18 -14.99
CA THR A 268 -6.50 10.05 -15.77
C THR A 268 -7.21 8.74 -15.42
N SER A 269 -6.47 7.64 -15.36
CA SER A 269 -7.00 6.33 -14.96
C SER A 269 -7.48 6.32 -13.51
N LEU A 270 -6.70 6.87 -12.57
CA LEU A 270 -7.10 6.97 -11.17
C LEU A 270 -8.44 7.69 -11.02
N LYS A 271 -8.59 8.86 -11.63
CA LYS A 271 -9.85 9.64 -11.59
C LYS A 271 -11.06 8.88 -12.15
N ARG A 272 -10.85 7.94 -13.07
CA ARG A 272 -11.91 7.13 -13.66
C ARG A 272 -12.20 5.86 -12.86
N MET A 273 -11.18 5.20 -12.35
CA MET A 273 -11.28 3.91 -11.69
C MET A 273 -11.54 4.02 -10.18
N ILE A 274 -11.25 5.16 -9.54
CA ILE A 274 -11.37 5.30 -8.07
C ILE A 274 -12.74 4.89 -7.50
N PRO A 275 -13.90 5.11 -8.19
CA PRO A 275 -15.18 4.63 -7.69
C PRO A 275 -15.30 3.10 -7.60
N LEU A 276 -14.53 2.34 -8.40
CA LEU A 276 -14.55 0.88 -8.37
C LEU A 276 -13.96 0.31 -7.07
N TYR A 277 -13.15 1.11 -6.38
CA TYR A 277 -12.56 0.74 -5.09
C TYR A 277 -13.40 1.19 -3.89
N ASP A 278 -14.51 1.90 -4.09
CA ASP A 278 -15.37 2.37 -3.02
C ASP A 278 -16.49 1.35 -2.71
N LEU A 279 -16.36 0.64 -1.59
CA LEU A 279 -17.30 -0.39 -1.18
C LEU A 279 -18.42 0.15 -0.26
N GLY A 280 -18.51 1.49 -0.08
CA GLY A 280 -19.55 2.12 0.72
C GLY A 280 -19.31 2.14 2.23
N ASN A 281 -18.37 1.35 2.73
CA ASN A 281 -17.97 1.31 4.14
C ASN A 281 -16.45 1.16 4.32
N ARG A 282 -15.73 0.86 3.25
CA ARG A 282 -14.29 0.67 3.17
C ARG A 282 -13.85 0.66 1.71
N THR A 283 -12.55 0.63 1.47
CA THR A 283 -12.02 0.46 0.11
C THR A 283 -11.80 -1.00 -0.24
N ALA A 284 -11.93 -1.36 -1.52
CA ALA A 284 -11.31 -2.57 -2.06
C ALA A 284 -9.78 -2.41 -2.09
N TYR A 285 -9.05 -3.50 -1.88
CA TYR A 285 -7.60 -3.54 -2.00
C TYR A 285 -7.16 -3.59 -3.47
N ASP A 286 -7.86 -4.40 -4.25
CA ASP A 286 -7.64 -4.66 -5.67
C ASP A 286 -8.97 -4.84 -6.42
N LEU A 287 -8.90 -5.07 -7.73
CA LEU A 287 -10.07 -5.30 -8.57
C LEU A 287 -10.12 -6.73 -9.17
N THR A 288 -9.50 -7.71 -8.54
CA THR A 288 -9.53 -9.11 -9.03
C THR A 288 -10.93 -9.68 -9.20
N HIS A 289 -11.90 -9.19 -8.43
CA HIS A 289 -13.32 -9.57 -8.58
C HIS A 289 -13.95 -9.10 -9.90
N TYR A 290 -13.30 -8.19 -10.64
CA TYR A 290 -13.69 -7.82 -12.01
C TYR A 290 -12.93 -8.59 -13.08
N THR A 291 -11.75 -9.12 -12.76
CA THR A 291 -10.85 -9.73 -13.75
C THR A 291 -10.82 -11.26 -13.68
N THR A 292 -11.34 -11.85 -12.61
CA THR A 292 -11.46 -13.30 -12.43
C THR A 292 -12.93 -13.73 -12.39
N ASP A 293 -13.21 -14.99 -12.68
CA ASP A 293 -14.58 -15.55 -12.68
C ASP A 293 -15.17 -15.56 -11.28
N GLY A 294 -15.82 -14.47 -10.94
CA GLY A 294 -16.61 -14.31 -9.73
C GLY A 294 -15.77 -14.15 -8.46
N GLY A 295 -16.43 -13.68 -7.46
CA GLY A 295 -15.86 -13.51 -6.15
C GLY A 295 -16.26 -12.17 -5.51
N TYR A 296 -16.06 -12.11 -4.21
CA TYR A 296 -16.30 -10.89 -3.48
C TYR A 296 -15.07 -9.96 -3.61
N PRO A 297 -15.27 -8.63 -3.55
CA PRO A 297 -14.18 -7.69 -3.49
C PRO A 297 -13.21 -8.03 -2.35
N ASN A 298 -11.92 -7.91 -2.60
CA ASN A 298 -10.91 -7.98 -1.56
C ASN A 298 -10.96 -6.69 -0.73
N VAL A 299 -11.61 -6.74 0.40
CA VAL A 299 -11.77 -5.58 1.30
C VAL A 299 -10.44 -5.21 1.93
N ALA A 300 -9.97 -4.00 1.72
CA ALA A 300 -8.72 -3.52 2.32
C ALA A 300 -8.80 -3.58 3.85
N LYS A 301 -7.78 -4.14 4.50
CA LYS A 301 -7.62 -4.02 5.96
C LYS A 301 -7.55 -2.54 6.34
N TRP A 302 -7.92 -2.19 7.58
CA TRP A 302 -7.93 -0.79 8.02
C TRP A 302 -6.61 -0.06 7.77
N GLY A 303 -5.47 -0.73 7.98
CA GLY A 303 -4.16 -0.15 7.67
C GLY A 303 -4.00 0.22 6.19
N TYR A 304 -4.44 -0.63 5.28
CA TYR A 304 -4.43 -0.33 3.84
C TYR A 304 -5.46 0.74 3.45
N HIS A 305 -6.64 0.74 4.09
CA HIS A 305 -7.62 1.80 3.87
C HIS A 305 -7.06 3.17 4.28
N ILE A 306 -6.35 3.27 5.41
CA ILE A 306 -5.63 4.47 5.84
C ILE A 306 -4.52 4.84 4.85
N THR A 307 -3.78 3.86 4.34
CA THR A 307 -2.75 4.09 3.31
C THR A 307 -3.37 4.66 2.03
N HIS A 308 -4.52 4.12 1.59
CA HIS A 308 -5.26 4.66 0.43
C HIS A 308 -5.66 6.12 0.65
N ILE A 309 -6.13 6.48 1.85
CA ILE A 309 -6.47 7.87 2.20
C ILE A 309 -5.24 8.76 2.13
N HIS A 310 -4.11 8.38 2.76
CA HIS A 310 -2.90 9.20 2.75
C HIS A 310 -2.34 9.40 1.33
N LEU A 311 -2.33 8.35 0.51
CA LEU A 311 -1.88 8.44 -0.87
C LEU A 311 -2.80 9.35 -1.70
N LEU A 312 -4.11 9.20 -1.53
CA LEU A 312 -5.08 10.01 -2.24
C LEU A 312 -5.06 11.47 -1.78
N GLU A 313 -4.82 11.76 -0.49
CA GLU A 313 -4.58 13.11 0.02
C GLU A 313 -3.37 13.77 -0.65
N ALA A 314 -2.24 13.05 -0.71
CA ALA A 314 -1.03 13.53 -1.36
C ALA A 314 -1.30 13.85 -2.84
N ILE A 315 -1.91 12.91 -3.57
CA ILE A 315 -2.24 13.08 -5.00
C ILE A 315 -3.24 14.24 -5.16
N ASN A 316 -4.29 14.33 -4.34
CA ASN A 316 -5.26 15.40 -4.46
C ASN A 316 -4.70 16.78 -4.10
N SER A 317 -3.70 16.85 -3.22
CA SER A 317 -3.00 18.11 -2.94
C SER A 317 -2.23 18.66 -4.14
N ILE A 318 -1.82 17.76 -5.05
CA ILE A 318 -1.16 18.09 -6.34
C ILE A 318 -2.21 18.45 -7.39
N GLU A 319 -3.21 17.58 -7.57
CA GLU A 319 -4.16 17.61 -8.68
C GLU A 319 -5.35 18.56 -8.47
N LYS A 320 -5.71 18.83 -7.21
CA LYS A 320 -6.84 19.69 -6.80
C LYS A 320 -8.15 19.34 -7.53
N ASN A 321 -8.51 18.05 -7.51
CA ASN A 321 -9.64 17.51 -8.23
C ASN A 321 -10.86 17.27 -7.30
N GLU A 322 -12.02 17.79 -7.68
CA GLU A 322 -13.25 17.69 -6.88
C GLU A 322 -13.68 16.24 -6.60
N LYS A 323 -13.64 15.37 -7.63
CA LYS A 323 -14.00 13.95 -7.47
C LYS A 323 -13.10 13.21 -6.50
N LEU A 324 -11.78 13.48 -6.52
CA LEU A 324 -10.85 12.92 -5.55
C LEU A 324 -11.12 13.46 -4.14
N GLN A 325 -11.46 14.74 -4.03
CA GLN A 325 -11.83 15.37 -2.75
C GLN A 325 -13.11 14.77 -2.16
N GLU A 326 -14.16 14.58 -2.95
CA GLU A 326 -15.39 13.93 -2.52
C GLU A 326 -15.14 12.49 -2.05
N THR A 327 -14.27 11.74 -2.80
CA THR A 327 -13.88 10.39 -2.43
C THR A 327 -13.14 10.38 -1.08
N LEU A 328 -12.22 11.31 -0.87
CA LEU A 328 -11.51 11.46 0.42
C LEU A 328 -12.46 11.73 1.58
N VAL A 329 -13.46 12.58 1.39
CA VAL A 329 -14.47 12.88 2.42
C VAL A 329 -15.23 11.61 2.81
N ARG A 330 -15.66 10.81 1.83
CA ARG A 330 -16.35 9.54 2.08
C ARG A 330 -15.43 8.54 2.80
N TRP A 331 -14.22 8.30 2.28
CA TRP A 331 -13.30 7.31 2.84
C TRP A 331 -12.85 7.66 4.27
N LYS A 332 -12.61 8.94 4.57
CA LYS A 332 -12.40 9.41 5.95
C LYS A 332 -13.64 9.19 6.82
N GLY A 333 -14.83 9.37 6.24
CA GLY A 333 -16.08 9.09 6.93
C GLY A 333 -16.21 7.64 7.38
N TYR A 334 -15.73 6.67 6.57
CA TYR A 334 -15.76 5.24 6.91
C TYR A 334 -14.94 4.92 8.17
N LEU A 335 -13.80 5.59 8.38
CA LEU A 335 -13.03 5.47 9.62
C LEU A 335 -13.78 5.97 10.87
N LEU A 336 -14.79 6.81 10.67
CA LEU A 336 -15.66 7.34 11.72
C LEU A 336 -16.98 6.55 11.85
N GLY A 337 -17.09 5.39 11.18
CA GLY A 337 -18.30 4.57 11.18
C GLY A 337 -19.45 5.12 10.33
N LYS A 338 -19.19 6.09 9.45
CA LYS A 338 -20.16 6.51 8.45
C LYS A 338 -20.21 5.47 7.35
N ASP A 339 -21.41 5.11 6.92
CA ASP A 339 -21.69 4.16 5.87
C ASP A 339 -22.49 4.86 4.78
N SER A 340 -22.08 4.69 3.52
CA SER A 340 -22.84 5.23 2.37
C SER A 340 -23.84 4.22 1.80
N LEU A 341 -23.83 2.98 2.30
CA LEU A 341 -24.76 1.93 1.85
C LEU A 341 -26.18 2.10 2.42
N LYS A 342 -26.36 2.96 3.40
CA LYS A 342 -27.67 3.29 3.96
C LYS A 342 -28.29 4.48 3.22
N LYS A 343 -28.71 4.26 2.01
CA LYS A 343 -29.83 4.98 1.40
C LYS A 343 -30.72 3.92 0.78
N ASP A 344 -31.87 3.77 1.37
CA ASP A 344 -33.01 2.96 0.92
C ASP A 344 -33.34 3.16 -0.54
#